data_fb1cba1af75ad128ac11f67a7795fc5a
#
_entry.id   fb1cba1af75ad128ac11f67a7795fc5a
#
_cell.length_a   1.000
_cell.length_b   1.000
_cell.length_c   1.000
_cell.angle_alpha   90.00
_cell.angle_beta   90.00
_cell.angle_gamma   90.00
#
_symmetry.space_group_name_H-M   'P 1'
#
loop_
_entity.id
_entity.type
_entity.pdbx_description
1 polymer ?
#
loop_
_entity_poly.entity_id
_entity_poly.type
_entity_poly.pdbx_seq_one_letter_code
_entity_poly.pdbx_strand_id
1 'polypeptide(L)'
;MEPTEDIKAAKDILQNLMKAKKTLRMYPRNNPIYMKTLEDSYARFKNFFDYKDELTLKMGQNSISYDLEQIYYNPEKEDNLALFFFKDGLRELTFKKGLLQEELEDFLKIIAMDFDREVVEDDIVTLMWEKDFQNIQYIVDETFLVDDLDYETKAINIVKEKASDIDGLMKAYIDGFEEEDVKGISIVPLTDEDLQVLSKELEKDLSDKMEKLVTILFEIFYQPEEKGDLEDNLMLLEDTIKFSMRHGDIHTVLNVIMRAKEILEDPLSTEEMKKYMRMLLAYQGTEEMISLFGELLDSSIGIEKDVFNGFVEFLDKNAIAPLVKILGELKTIHARKSVIEVLIFLGRKDIQTLVMKLDDHRWYVVRNIVYILRKIGDKKAIEYLLKTVKHGDTRVRKEVIRALGELGGQEALQTLSECLDDPDVQVRIASARAISNIGSEDAKKIILEKISEKKFKERDFEEKKEFYEVLSRWKDAEVFDFLINILKKKSFFGIIKDYENMACATFCLGLLGNKDALPFLYKFRNTNNKLLREFSHTAIKRIEYGQ
;
A
#
# COMPACT_ATOMS: atom_id res chain seq x y z
N MET A 1 29.29 -26.56 1.75
CA MET A 1 28.34 -27.01 0.73
C MET A 1 28.44 -26.06 -0.45
N GLU A 2 28.55 -26.54 -1.67
CA GLU A 2 28.43 -25.63 -2.83
C GLU A 2 26.97 -25.14 -2.92
N PRO A 3 26.75 -23.81 -3.17
CA PRO A 3 25.39 -23.30 -3.30
C PRO A 3 24.66 -24.02 -4.45
N THR A 4 23.40 -24.38 -4.22
CA THR A 4 22.54 -24.97 -5.25
C THR A 4 22.36 -24.01 -6.44
N GLU A 5 22.00 -24.52 -7.62
CA GLU A 5 21.90 -23.67 -8.83
C GLU A 5 20.86 -22.56 -8.67
N ASP A 6 19.78 -22.82 -7.95
CA ASP A 6 18.73 -21.84 -7.63
C ASP A 6 19.22 -20.71 -6.71
N ILE A 7 20.06 -21.01 -5.72
CA ILE A 7 20.68 -19.97 -4.86
C ILE A 7 21.60 -19.07 -5.69
N LYS A 8 22.39 -19.65 -6.61
CA LYS A 8 23.24 -18.87 -7.53
C LYS A 8 22.39 -17.96 -8.44
N ALA A 9 21.28 -18.48 -8.96
CA ALA A 9 20.37 -17.72 -9.80
C ALA A 9 19.65 -16.61 -9.02
N ALA A 10 19.17 -16.88 -7.80
CA ALA A 10 18.60 -15.87 -6.92
C ALA A 10 19.58 -14.74 -6.58
N LYS A 11 20.83 -15.08 -6.30
CA LYS A 11 21.91 -14.10 -6.06
C LYS A 11 22.20 -13.26 -7.31
N ASP A 12 22.21 -13.87 -8.49
CA ASP A 12 22.42 -13.17 -9.75
C ASP A 12 21.28 -12.21 -10.06
N ILE A 13 20.01 -12.61 -9.82
CA ILE A 13 18.84 -11.73 -9.94
C ILE A 13 19.00 -10.53 -9.01
N LEU A 14 19.33 -10.74 -7.73
CA LEU A 14 19.46 -9.65 -6.76
C LEU A 14 20.58 -8.67 -7.15
N GLN A 15 21.73 -9.16 -7.61
CA GLN A 15 22.80 -8.31 -8.12
C GLN A 15 22.39 -7.52 -9.36
N ASN A 16 21.57 -8.13 -10.21
CA ASN A 16 21.04 -7.46 -11.39
C ASN A 16 20.02 -6.38 -11.00
N LEU A 17 19.13 -6.62 -10.03
CA LEU A 17 18.20 -5.61 -9.49
C LEU A 17 18.96 -4.38 -8.95
N MET A 18 20.06 -4.59 -8.25
CA MET A 18 20.92 -3.49 -7.77
C MET A 18 21.53 -2.66 -8.92
N LYS A 19 21.96 -3.33 -9.99
CA LYS A 19 22.46 -2.65 -11.20
C LYS A 19 21.35 -1.91 -11.92
N ALA A 20 20.19 -2.56 -12.08
CA ALA A 20 19.02 -1.97 -12.70
C ALA A 20 18.57 -0.72 -11.94
N LYS A 21 18.47 -0.77 -10.61
CA LYS A 21 18.18 0.39 -9.75
C LYS A 21 19.07 1.60 -10.12
N LYS A 22 20.39 1.40 -10.23
CA LYS A 22 21.33 2.47 -10.58
C LYS A 22 21.16 2.95 -12.03
N THR A 23 20.94 2.03 -12.95
CA THR A 23 20.83 2.34 -14.39
C THR A 23 19.53 3.10 -14.69
N LEU A 24 18.39 2.65 -14.16
CA LEU A 24 17.10 3.29 -14.40
C LEU A 24 17.03 4.71 -13.80
N ARG A 25 17.79 4.94 -12.73
CA ARG A 25 17.94 6.27 -12.14
C ARG A 25 18.78 7.24 -13.00
N MET A 26 19.77 6.70 -13.73
CA MET A 26 20.68 7.51 -14.54
C MET A 26 20.18 7.80 -15.95
N TYR A 27 19.37 6.92 -16.52
CA TYR A 27 18.95 6.97 -17.92
C TYR A 27 17.43 7.02 -18.07
N PRO A 28 16.88 7.93 -18.89
CA PRO A 28 15.44 7.98 -19.17
C PRO A 28 14.98 6.79 -20.02
N ARG A 29 13.67 6.52 -20.02
CA ARG A 29 13.04 5.36 -20.69
C ARG A 29 13.37 5.23 -22.19
N ASN A 30 13.57 6.35 -22.89
CA ASN A 30 13.92 6.37 -24.31
C ASN A 30 15.40 6.03 -24.60
N ASN A 31 16.21 5.81 -23.58
CA ASN A 31 17.63 5.46 -23.76
C ASN A 31 17.78 3.95 -24.01
N PRO A 32 18.57 3.51 -25.01
CA PRO A 32 18.79 2.09 -25.28
C PRO A 32 19.36 1.30 -24.10
N ILE A 33 20.14 1.94 -23.22
CA ILE A 33 20.70 1.31 -22.02
C ILE A 33 19.58 0.95 -21.03
N TYR A 34 18.56 1.81 -20.88
CA TYR A 34 17.41 1.55 -20.04
C TYR A 34 16.67 0.30 -20.52
N MET A 35 16.31 0.25 -21.81
CA MET A 35 15.57 -0.88 -22.39
C MET A 35 16.36 -2.19 -22.29
N LYS A 36 17.64 -2.16 -22.61
CA LYS A 36 18.51 -3.34 -22.49
C LYS A 36 18.60 -3.84 -21.04
N THR A 37 18.71 -2.93 -20.07
CA THR A 37 18.77 -3.30 -18.64
C THR A 37 17.47 -3.97 -18.19
N LEU A 38 16.31 -3.47 -18.65
CA LEU A 38 15.01 -4.08 -18.36
C LEU A 38 14.88 -5.47 -18.99
N GLU A 39 15.25 -5.62 -20.25
CA GLU A 39 15.26 -6.91 -20.97
C GLU A 39 16.18 -7.94 -20.29
N ASP A 40 17.40 -7.53 -19.92
CA ASP A 40 18.36 -8.39 -19.21
C ASP A 40 17.82 -8.81 -17.83
N SER A 41 17.17 -7.90 -17.12
CA SER A 41 16.55 -8.21 -15.83
C SER A 41 15.40 -9.20 -15.99
N TYR A 42 14.50 -8.96 -16.93
CA TYR A 42 13.37 -9.84 -17.19
C TYR A 42 13.79 -11.25 -17.64
N ALA A 43 14.82 -11.34 -18.49
CA ALA A 43 15.36 -12.63 -18.93
C ALA A 43 15.89 -13.48 -17.76
N ARG A 44 16.49 -12.87 -16.72
CA ARG A 44 16.97 -13.61 -15.55
C ARG A 44 15.84 -14.17 -14.72
N PHE A 45 14.77 -13.41 -14.49
CA PHE A 45 13.56 -13.92 -13.84
C PHE A 45 12.94 -15.06 -14.62
N LYS A 46 12.82 -14.92 -15.94
CA LYS A 46 12.28 -15.97 -16.81
C LYS A 46 13.10 -17.26 -16.71
N ASN A 47 14.42 -17.17 -16.76
CA ASN A 47 15.31 -18.33 -16.62
C ASN A 47 15.16 -18.98 -15.22
N PHE A 48 14.97 -18.19 -14.16
CA PHE A 48 14.73 -18.71 -12.82
C PHE A 48 13.39 -19.47 -12.76
N PHE A 49 12.36 -18.94 -13.38
CA PHE A 49 11.02 -19.56 -13.43
C PHE A 49 10.93 -20.79 -14.36
N ASP A 50 11.97 -21.12 -15.09
CA ASP A 50 12.06 -22.40 -15.79
C ASP A 50 12.26 -23.57 -14.80
N TYR A 51 12.76 -23.29 -13.58
CA TYR A 51 13.09 -24.30 -12.55
C TYR A 51 12.26 -24.17 -11.27
N LYS A 52 11.76 -22.98 -10.97
CA LYS A 52 10.99 -22.67 -9.75
C LYS A 52 9.77 -21.85 -10.10
N ASP A 53 8.68 -21.99 -9.36
CA ASP A 53 7.45 -21.25 -9.61
C ASP A 53 7.42 -19.88 -8.90
N GLU A 54 8.26 -19.70 -7.87
CA GLU A 54 8.37 -18.44 -7.13
C GLU A 54 9.79 -18.18 -6.61
N LEU A 55 10.12 -16.89 -6.48
CA LEU A 55 11.34 -16.38 -5.85
C LEU A 55 10.96 -15.54 -4.65
N THR A 56 11.12 -16.07 -3.45
CA THR A 56 10.81 -15.39 -2.20
C THR A 56 12.08 -14.91 -1.51
N LEU A 57 12.20 -13.61 -1.35
CA LEU A 57 13.32 -12.92 -0.69
C LEU A 57 12.89 -12.43 0.69
N LYS A 58 13.60 -12.83 1.74
CA LYS A 58 13.35 -12.35 3.12
C LYS A 58 14.30 -11.23 3.47
N MET A 59 13.75 -10.11 3.99
CA MET A 59 14.47 -8.88 4.27
C MET A 59 14.85 -8.81 5.75
N GLY A 60 16.14 -8.76 6.03
CA GLY A 60 16.69 -8.34 7.32
C GLY A 60 17.20 -6.91 7.24
N GLN A 61 17.61 -6.33 8.36
CA GLN A 61 18.09 -4.95 8.42
C GLN A 61 19.30 -4.70 7.48
N ASN A 62 20.24 -5.63 7.46
CA ASN A 62 21.47 -5.52 6.67
C ASN A 62 21.66 -6.69 5.69
N SER A 63 20.69 -7.59 5.58
CA SER A 63 20.80 -8.81 4.80
C SER A 63 19.52 -9.15 4.04
N ILE A 64 19.69 -9.85 2.92
CA ILE A 64 18.58 -10.49 2.20
C ILE A 64 18.92 -11.97 2.09
N SER A 65 17.94 -12.83 2.40
CA SER A 65 18.08 -14.29 2.32
C SER A 65 17.07 -14.90 1.35
N TYR A 66 17.45 -16.00 0.76
CA TYR A 66 16.64 -16.89 -0.06
C TYR A 66 16.82 -18.31 0.45
N ASP A 67 15.73 -19.03 0.70
CA ASP A 67 15.72 -20.41 1.18
C ASP A 67 16.69 -20.65 2.37
N LEU A 68 16.56 -19.79 3.40
CA LEU A 68 17.40 -19.76 4.61
C LEU A 68 18.88 -19.43 4.39
N GLU A 69 19.33 -19.21 3.15
CA GLU A 69 20.70 -18.83 2.85
C GLU A 69 20.81 -17.31 2.58
N GLN A 70 21.80 -16.69 3.23
CA GLN A 70 22.07 -15.26 3.06
C GLN A 70 22.72 -15.00 1.69
N ILE A 71 21.96 -14.36 0.77
CA ILE A 71 22.43 -14.05 -0.59
C ILE A 71 22.95 -12.62 -0.75
N TYR A 72 22.65 -11.74 0.23
CA TYR A 72 23.12 -10.35 0.26
C TYR A 72 23.42 -9.93 1.69
N TYR A 73 24.50 -9.18 1.87
CA TYR A 73 24.86 -8.55 3.15
C TYR A 73 25.58 -7.22 2.88
N ASN A 74 25.08 -6.15 3.53
CA ASN A 74 25.74 -4.85 3.54
C ASN A 74 25.55 -4.19 4.91
N PRO A 75 26.62 -3.99 5.72
CA PRO A 75 26.51 -3.34 7.02
C PRO A 75 26.47 -1.81 6.92
N GLU A 76 26.79 -1.24 5.75
CA GLU A 76 26.83 0.22 5.55
C GLU A 76 25.41 0.75 5.28
N LYS A 77 25.16 2.00 5.70
CA LYS A 77 23.87 2.65 5.45
C LYS A 77 23.69 3.09 3.99
N GLU A 78 24.79 3.42 3.34
CA GLU A 78 24.78 3.89 1.94
C GLU A 78 24.64 2.71 0.96
N ASP A 79 23.83 2.87 -0.07
CA ASP A 79 23.56 1.87 -1.12
C ASP A 79 23.10 0.49 -0.59
N ASN A 80 22.52 0.43 0.61
CA ASN A 80 22.04 -0.80 1.24
C ASN A 80 20.61 -1.13 0.81
N LEU A 81 20.48 -2.12 -0.10
CA LEU A 81 19.17 -2.55 -0.61
C LEU A 81 18.32 -3.24 0.48
N ALA A 82 18.94 -3.98 1.39
CA ALA A 82 18.24 -4.62 2.50
C ALA A 82 17.62 -3.56 3.43
N LEU A 83 18.43 -2.58 3.87
CA LEU A 83 17.97 -1.48 4.70
C LEU A 83 16.91 -0.62 3.98
N PHE A 84 17.03 -0.44 2.67
CA PHE A 84 16.07 0.28 1.85
C PHE A 84 14.66 -0.32 1.93
N PHE A 85 14.54 -1.64 1.85
CA PHE A 85 13.28 -2.33 2.02
C PHE A 85 12.84 -2.41 3.49
N PHE A 86 13.79 -2.71 4.36
CA PHE A 86 13.53 -2.99 5.77
C PHE A 86 13.02 -1.75 6.53
N LYS A 87 13.55 -0.54 6.24
CA LYS A 87 13.16 0.71 6.92
C LYS A 87 11.68 1.08 6.72
N ASP A 88 11.10 0.69 5.58
CA ASP A 88 9.70 0.94 5.25
C ASP A 88 8.78 -0.24 5.64
N GLY A 89 9.32 -1.20 6.42
CA GLY A 89 8.56 -2.31 6.97
C GLY A 89 8.47 -3.55 6.09
N LEU A 90 9.09 -3.57 4.89
CA LEU A 90 9.06 -4.75 4.02
C LEU A 90 9.90 -5.89 4.64
N ARG A 91 9.29 -7.07 4.81
CA ARG A 91 9.93 -8.25 5.39
C ARG A 91 10.11 -9.38 4.41
N GLU A 92 9.21 -9.50 3.45
CA GLU A 92 9.29 -10.53 2.43
C GLU A 92 8.83 -9.96 1.09
N LEU A 93 9.49 -10.39 0.00
CA LEU A 93 9.18 -10.00 -1.37
C LEU A 93 9.22 -11.25 -2.23
N THR A 94 8.07 -11.59 -2.83
CA THR A 94 7.89 -12.80 -3.65
C THR A 94 7.55 -12.42 -5.07
N PHE A 95 8.36 -12.89 -6.02
CA PHE A 95 8.07 -12.83 -7.45
C PHE A 95 7.56 -14.18 -7.90
N LYS A 96 6.43 -14.23 -8.63
CA LYS A 96 5.79 -15.46 -9.11
C LYS A 96 6.01 -15.69 -10.59
N LYS A 97 5.94 -16.96 -10.97
CA LYS A 97 5.87 -17.39 -12.38
C LYS A 97 4.65 -16.73 -13.02
N GLY A 98 4.88 -16.08 -14.16
CA GLY A 98 3.86 -15.22 -14.78
C GLY A 98 4.17 -13.73 -14.66
N LEU A 99 5.23 -13.36 -13.94
CA LEU A 99 5.72 -11.98 -13.87
C LEU A 99 5.81 -11.37 -15.28
N LEU A 100 5.15 -10.24 -15.47
CA LEU A 100 5.17 -9.51 -16.74
C LEU A 100 6.33 -8.51 -16.77
N GLN A 101 6.85 -8.23 -17.95
CA GLN A 101 7.93 -7.25 -18.11
C GLN A 101 7.50 -5.84 -17.65
N GLU A 102 6.24 -5.48 -17.83
CA GLU A 102 5.68 -4.20 -17.38
C GLU A 102 5.62 -4.11 -15.84
N GLU A 103 5.23 -5.21 -15.16
CA GLU A 103 5.25 -5.27 -13.69
C GLU A 103 6.67 -5.12 -13.15
N LEU A 104 7.64 -5.80 -13.78
CA LEU A 104 9.04 -5.68 -13.40
C LEU A 104 9.57 -4.25 -13.65
N GLU A 105 9.19 -3.61 -14.76
CA GLU A 105 9.56 -2.22 -15.05
C GLU A 105 9.02 -1.28 -13.97
N ASP A 106 7.76 -1.43 -13.59
CA ASP A 106 7.14 -0.58 -12.56
C ASP A 106 7.75 -0.82 -11.17
N PHE A 107 8.04 -2.07 -10.82
CA PHE A 107 8.79 -2.39 -9.60
C PHE A 107 10.21 -1.77 -9.61
N LEU A 108 10.93 -1.90 -10.73
CA LEU A 108 12.26 -1.30 -10.87
C LEU A 108 12.22 0.23 -10.79
N LYS A 109 11.19 0.88 -11.30
CA LYS A 109 10.99 2.34 -11.14
C LYS A 109 10.84 2.71 -9.67
N ILE A 110 10.02 1.96 -8.92
CA ILE A 110 9.83 2.21 -7.49
C ILE A 110 11.16 2.10 -6.74
N ILE A 111 11.91 1.01 -6.93
CA ILE A 111 13.19 0.84 -6.21
C ILE A 111 14.30 1.78 -6.71
N ALA A 112 14.16 2.34 -7.93
CA ALA A 112 15.11 3.31 -8.47
C ALA A 112 14.89 4.72 -7.92
N MET A 113 13.72 5.02 -7.32
CA MET A 113 13.45 6.32 -6.69
C MET A 113 14.44 6.58 -5.55
N ASP A 114 14.87 7.81 -5.42
CA ASP A 114 15.73 8.24 -4.31
C ASP A 114 14.88 8.85 -3.21
N PHE A 115 14.40 8.00 -2.31
CA PHE A 115 13.55 8.41 -1.19
C PHE A 115 14.25 9.38 -0.22
N ASP A 116 15.57 9.49 -0.28
CA ASP A 116 16.34 10.42 0.54
C ASP A 116 16.59 11.76 -0.16
N ARG A 117 16.63 11.78 -1.50
CA ARG A 117 16.93 12.96 -2.33
C ARG A 117 15.77 13.43 -3.19
N GLU A 118 14.96 12.51 -3.68
CA GLU A 118 13.75 12.86 -4.43
C GLU A 118 12.61 13.06 -3.44
N VAL A 119 11.76 14.02 -3.72
CA VAL A 119 10.55 14.23 -2.93
C VAL A 119 9.53 13.17 -3.34
N VAL A 120 9.73 11.97 -2.82
CA VAL A 120 8.75 10.91 -2.95
C VAL A 120 7.73 11.08 -1.83
N GLU A 121 6.47 11.31 -2.19
CA GLU A 121 5.39 11.59 -1.23
C GLU A 121 5.06 10.38 -0.37
N ASP A 122 5.36 9.17 -0.85
CA ASP A 122 4.98 7.90 -0.26
C ASP A 122 6.19 7.02 0.07
N ASP A 123 6.05 6.12 1.03
CA ASP A 123 7.01 5.05 1.27
C ASP A 123 6.91 3.96 0.17
N ILE A 124 7.94 3.10 0.10
CA ILE A 124 8.01 2.04 -0.92
C ILE A 124 6.79 1.13 -0.89
N VAL A 125 6.26 0.83 0.30
CA VAL A 125 5.10 -0.06 0.48
C VAL A 125 3.85 0.57 -0.11
N THR A 126 3.64 1.85 0.12
CA THR A 126 2.51 2.60 -0.46
C THR A 126 2.59 2.65 -1.98
N LEU A 127 3.78 2.91 -2.55
CA LEU A 127 3.97 2.93 -4.00
C LEU A 127 3.76 1.56 -4.63
N MET A 128 4.25 0.49 -3.99
CA MET A 128 3.99 -0.88 -4.44
C MET A 128 2.51 -1.23 -4.36
N TRP A 129 1.83 -0.77 -3.31
CA TRP A 129 0.41 -0.96 -3.14
C TRP A 129 -0.44 -0.26 -4.21
N GLU A 130 -0.07 0.97 -4.61
CA GLU A 130 -0.75 1.71 -5.67
C GLU A 130 -0.64 1.04 -7.06
N LYS A 131 0.42 0.25 -7.28
CA LYS A 131 0.68 -0.43 -8.56
C LYS A 131 -0.13 -1.70 -8.76
N ASP A 132 -0.70 -2.27 -7.69
CA ASP A 132 -1.55 -3.46 -7.76
C ASP A 132 -0.92 -4.63 -8.55
N PHE A 133 0.30 -5.00 -8.17
CA PHE A 133 1.04 -6.07 -8.82
C PHE A 133 0.32 -7.42 -8.69
N GLN A 134 0.19 -8.16 -9.79
CA GLN A 134 -0.44 -9.48 -9.81
C GLN A 134 0.57 -10.60 -9.47
N ASN A 135 1.82 -10.44 -9.93
CA ASN A 135 2.87 -11.44 -9.79
C ASN A 135 4.01 -11.02 -8.86
N ILE A 136 3.88 -9.90 -8.14
CA ILE A 136 4.80 -9.46 -7.10
C ILE A 136 4.03 -9.32 -5.80
N GLN A 137 4.30 -10.22 -4.86
CA GLN A 137 3.70 -10.21 -3.53
C GLN A 137 4.73 -9.76 -2.50
N TYR A 138 4.27 -9.20 -1.38
CA TYR A 138 5.16 -8.74 -0.33
C TYR A 138 4.46 -8.75 1.03
N ILE A 139 5.25 -9.00 2.08
CA ILE A 139 4.81 -9.00 3.48
C ILE A 139 5.47 -7.81 4.17
N VAL A 140 4.67 -7.05 4.91
CA VAL A 140 5.10 -5.86 5.65
C VAL A 140 4.88 -6.09 7.14
N ASP A 141 5.88 -5.75 7.94
CA ASP A 141 5.78 -5.76 9.39
C ASP A 141 5.43 -4.35 9.89
N GLU A 142 4.26 -4.20 10.47
CA GLU A 142 3.75 -2.93 10.98
C GLU A 142 4.11 -2.68 12.46
N THR A 143 4.69 -3.67 13.15
CA THR A 143 5.05 -3.55 14.58
C THR A 143 6.33 -2.74 14.81
N PHE A 144 6.94 -2.19 13.77
CA PHE A 144 8.31 -1.64 13.74
C PHE A 144 8.47 -0.21 14.27
N LEU A 145 7.57 0.29 15.09
CA LEU A 145 7.68 1.65 15.64
C LEU A 145 7.81 1.70 17.16
N VAL A 146 8.20 0.59 17.79
CA VAL A 146 8.53 0.58 19.21
C VAL A 146 9.92 -0.03 19.39
N ASP A 147 10.88 0.81 19.70
CA ASP A 147 12.26 0.56 20.16
C ASP A 147 13.10 -0.55 19.51
N ASP A 148 14.12 -0.10 18.81
CA ASP A 148 15.11 -0.84 17.99
C ASP A 148 15.95 -1.93 18.69
N LEU A 149 15.83 -2.16 19.98
CA LEU A 149 16.76 -3.02 20.72
C LEU A 149 16.20 -4.36 21.21
N ASP A 150 14.87 -4.52 21.22
CA ASP A 150 14.22 -5.71 21.82
C ASP A 150 13.71 -6.73 20.79
N TYR A 151 13.70 -6.38 19.50
CA TYR A 151 13.10 -7.19 18.45
C TYR A 151 13.96 -8.36 17.99
N GLU A 152 15.27 -8.16 17.85
CA GLU A 152 16.18 -9.27 17.47
C GLU A 152 16.13 -10.41 18.47
N THR A 153 16.04 -10.09 19.77
CA THR A 153 15.95 -11.09 20.84
C THR A 153 14.62 -11.82 20.84
N LYS A 154 13.51 -11.13 20.55
CA LYS A 154 12.16 -11.76 20.50
C LYS A 154 11.97 -12.59 19.22
N ALA A 155 12.41 -12.09 18.06
CA ALA A 155 12.33 -12.83 16.80
C ALA A 155 13.16 -14.13 16.84
N ILE A 156 14.37 -14.09 17.40
CA ILE A 156 15.23 -15.26 17.58
C ILE A 156 14.59 -16.27 18.54
N ASN A 157 13.92 -15.81 19.59
CA ASN A 157 13.26 -16.69 20.55
C ASN A 157 12.01 -17.37 19.95
N ILE A 158 11.19 -16.64 19.19
CA ILE A 158 10.00 -17.19 18.50
C ILE A 158 10.41 -18.21 17.42
N VAL A 159 11.49 -17.94 16.68
CA VAL A 159 12.02 -18.89 15.67
C VAL A 159 12.62 -20.12 16.35
N LYS A 160 13.31 -19.96 17.49
CA LYS A 160 13.85 -21.09 18.25
C LYS A 160 12.75 -21.94 18.89
N GLU A 161 11.69 -21.34 19.42
CA GLU A 161 10.54 -22.10 19.96
C GLU A 161 9.81 -22.88 18.87
N LYS A 162 9.56 -22.27 17.70
CA LYS A 162 8.94 -22.98 16.57
C LYS A 162 9.86 -24.05 15.95
N ALA A 163 11.17 -23.81 15.88
CA ALA A 163 12.12 -24.80 15.38
C ALA A 163 12.25 -26.00 16.33
N SER A 164 12.22 -25.79 17.65
CA SER A 164 12.26 -26.90 18.63
C SER A 164 11.00 -27.76 18.59
N ASP A 165 9.86 -27.18 18.20
CA ASP A 165 8.59 -27.91 18.07
C ASP A 165 8.54 -28.75 16.79
N ILE A 166 9.10 -28.24 15.68
CA ILE A 166 9.20 -28.98 14.40
C ILE A 166 10.14 -30.19 14.52
N ASP A 167 11.28 -30.04 15.19
CA ASP A 167 12.21 -31.14 15.44
C ASP A 167 11.59 -32.24 16.37
N GLY A 168 10.78 -31.83 17.33
CA GLY A 168 10.02 -32.73 18.18
C GLY A 168 8.94 -33.51 17.40
N LEU A 169 8.21 -32.85 16.53
CA LEU A 169 7.21 -33.44 15.63
C LEU A 169 7.85 -34.38 14.59
N MET A 170 8.97 -33.98 14.00
CA MET A 170 9.70 -34.82 13.06
C MET A 170 10.28 -36.07 13.71
N LYS A 171 10.78 -35.94 14.94
CA LYS A 171 11.30 -37.07 15.70
C LYS A 171 10.19 -38.06 16.10
N ALA A 172 9.04 -37.55 16.56
CA ALA A 172 7.86 -38.38 16.86
C ALA A 172 7.30 -39.07 15.60
N TYR A 173 7.40 -38.44 14.45
CA TYR A 173 6.99 -39.01 13.16
C TYR A 173 7.95 -40.11 12.69
N ILE A 174 9.25 -39.93 12.84
CA ILE A 174 10.28 -40.93 12.47
C ILE A 174 10.25 -42.10 13.43
N ASP A 175 10.14 -41.87 14.74
CA ASP A 175 10.06 -42.92 15.76
C ASP A 175 8.77 -43.79 15.65
N GLY A 176 7.70 -43.24 15.04
CA GLY A 176 6.45 -43.96 14.76
C GLY A 176 6.51 -44.95 13.59
N PHE A 177 7.57 -44.94 12.79
CA PHE A 177 7.71 -45.80 11.61
C PHE A 177 8.77 -46.90 11.74
N GLU A 178 9.46 -47.02 12.89
CA GLU A 178 10.53 -48.03 13.06
C GLU A 178 10.08 -49.42 13.56
N GLU A 179 8.80 -49.67 13.80
CA GLU A 179 8.33 -51.03 14.12
C GLU A 179 7.01 -51.36 13.40
N GLU A 180 7.08 -51.99 12.23
CA GLU A 180 6.36 -53.18 11.81
C GLU A 180 6.65 -53.52 10.34
N ASP A 181 7.36 -54.65 10.17
CA ASP A 181 7.52 -55.36 8.88
C ASP A 181 6.14 -55.83 8.34
N VAL A 182 5.51 -55.01 7.48
CA VAL A 182 4.38 -55.47 6.67
C VAL A 182 4.88 -55.84 5.28
N LYS A 183 5.19 -57.13 5.13
CA LYS A 183 5.43 -57.74 3.83
C LYS A 183 4.17 -57.68 2.97
N GLY A 184 4.21 -56.92 1.88
CA GLY A 184 3.37 -57.20 0.72
C GLY A 184 2.38 -56.13 0.26
N ILE A 185 2.47 -54.87 0.69
CA ILE A 185 1.68 -53.78 0.07
C ILE A 185 2.65 -52.74 -0.51
N SER A 186 2.68 -52.64 -1.82
CA SER A 186 3.36 -51.50 -2.50
C SER A 186 2.52 -50.25 -2.25
N ILE A 187 2.89 -49.44 -1.30
CA ILE A 187 2.31 -48.12 -1.10
C ILE A 187 2.92 -47.23 -2.17
N VAL A 188 2.13 -46.87 -3.19
CA VAL A 188 2.49 -45.81 -4.11
C VAL A 188 2.26 -44.49 -3.37
N PRO A 189 3.28 -43.65 -3.16
CA PRO A 189 3.07 -42.36 -2.52
C PRO A 189 2.16 -41.53 -3.43
N LEU A 190 1.17 -40.88 -2.82
CA LEU A 190 0.30 -39.91 -3.51
C LEU A 190 1.16 -38.79 -4.08
N THR A 191 0.93 -38.45 -5.32
CA THR A 191 1.55 -37.28 -5.94
C THR A 191 0.86 -36.00 -5.47
N ASP A 192 1.52 -34.86 -5.64
CA ASP A 192 0.89 -33.56 -5.34
C ASP A 192 -0.37 -33.33 -6.17
N GLU A 193 -0.43 -33.88 -7.39
CA GLU A 193 -1.62 -33.88 -8.25
C GLU A 193 -2.76 -34.71 -7.65
N ASP A 194 -2.46 -35.89 -7.10
CA ASP A 194 -3.46 -36.74 -6.45
C ASP A 194 -4.00 -36.08 -5.18
N LEU A 195 -3.14 -35.39 -4.40
CA LEU A 195 -3.54 -34.62 -3.22
C LEU A 195 -4.44 -33.43 -3.59
N GLN A 196 -4.15 -32.73 -4.70
CA GLN A 196 -5.01 -31.65 -5.19
C GLN A 196 -6.37 -32.16 -5.67
N VAL A 197 -6.42 -33.31 -6.34
CA VAL A 197 -7.68 -33.94 -6.77
C VAL A 197 -8.51 -34.37 -5.57
N LEU A 198 -7.89 -35.04 -4.59
CA LEU A 198 -8.55 -35.45 -3.35
C LEU A 198 -9.06 -34.25 -2.53
N SER A 199 -8.28 -33.17 -2.46
CA SER A 199 -8.70 -31.93 -1.78
C SER A 199 -9.94 -31.35 -2.46
N LYS A 200 -9.93 -31.23 -3.79
CA LYS A 200 -11.09 -30.71 -4.55
C LYS A 200 -12.32 -31.60 -4.43
N GLU A 201 -12.17 -32.92 -4.40
CA GLU A 201 -13.29 -33.84 -4.19
C GLU A 201 -13.86 -33.73 -2.78
N LEU A 202 -13.00 -33.61 -1.76
CA LEU A 202 -13.40 -33.38 -0.37
C LEU A 202 -14.12 -32.05 -0.19
N GLU A 203 -13.59 -30.97 -0.79
CA GLU A 203 -14.22 -29.64 -0.78
C GLU A 203 -15.62 -29.69 -1.43
N LYS A 204 -15.74 -30.33 -2.58
CA LYS A 204 -17.01 -30.47 -3.30
C LYS A 204 -18.04 -31.27 -2.50
N ASP A 205 -17.64 -32.40 -1.90
CA ASP A 205 -18.54 -33.21 -1.07
C ASP A 205 -18.99 -32.46 0.20
N LEU A 206 -18.12 -31.59 0.75
CA LEU A 206 -18.44 -30.75 1.89
C LEU A 206 -19.43 -29.63 1.50
N SER A 207 -19.22 -28.96 0.38
CA SER A 207 -20.09 -27.91 -0.14
C SER A 207 -21.50 -28.45 -0.42
N ASP A 208 -21.63 -29.57 -1.09
CA ASP A 208 -22.92 -30.22 -1.35
C ASP A 208 -23.67 -30.60 -0.05
N LYS A 209 -22.94 -30.99 1.00
CA LYS A 209 -23.53 -31.29 2.32
C LYS A 209 -23.97 -30.03 3.04
N MET A 210 -23.17 -28.97 2.98
CA MET A 210 -23.52 -27.69 3.60
C MET A 210 -24.75 -27.05 2.93
N GLU A 211 -24.87 -27.12 1.61
CA GLU A 211 -26.04 -26.64 0.89
C GLU A 211 -27.33 -27.39 1.29
N LYS A 212 -27.24 -28.73 1.44
CA LYS A 212 -28.36 -29.53 1.93
C LYS A 212 -28.71 -29.19 3.38
N LEU A 213 -27.72 -29.01 4.26
CA LEU A 213 -27.93 -28.59 5.64
C LEU A 213 -28.65 -27.23 5.69
N VAL A 214 -28.17 -26.24 4.95
CA VAL A 214 -28.80 -24.92 4.85
C VAL A 214 -30.27 -25.05 4.40
N THR A 215 -30.53 -25.88 3.38
CA THR A 215 -31.88 -26.10 2.87
C THR A 215 -32.78 -26.67 3.97
N ILE A 216 -32.34 -27.69 4.70
CA ILE A 216 -33.12 -28.30 5.79
C ILE A 216 -33.38 -27.28 6.90
N LEU A 217 -32.37 -26.48 7.31
CA LEU A 217 -32.54 -25.48 8.36
C LEU A 217 -33.60 -24.42 7.98
N PHE A 218 -33.62 -23.96 6.70
CA PHE A 218 -34.64 -23.03 6.24
C PHE A 218 -36.01 -23.67 6.13
N GLU A 219 -36.12 -24.96 5.74
CA GLU A 219 -37.40 -25.68 5.75
C GLU A 219 -37.99 -25.81 7.17
N ILE A 220 -37.13 -26.09 8.17
CA ILE A 220 -37.57 -26.10 9.58
C ILE A 220 -38.01 -24.70 10.01
N PHE A 221 -37.32 -23.65 9.53
CA PHE A 221 -37.68 -22.26 9.84
C PHE A 221 -39.10 -21.89 9.37
N TYR A 222 -39.53 -22.49 8.24
CA TYR A 222 -40.90 -22.28 7.71
C TYR A 222 -41.98 -23.11 8.44
N GLN A 223 -41.59 -24.14 9.21
CA GLN A 223 -42.54 -25.05 9.90
C GLN A 223 -42.16 -25.23 11.39
N PRO A 224 -42.13 -24.13 12.16
CA PRO A 224 -41.78 -24.24 13.57
C PRO A 224 -42.87 -24.96 14.35
N GLU A 225 -42.55 -26.06 15.02
CA GLU A 225 -43.48 -26.81 15.86
C GLU A 225 -43.66 -26.17 17.24
N GLU A 226 -42.56 -25.57 17.79
CA GLU A 226 -42.55 -24.87 19.08
C GLU A 226 -41.84 -23.51 19.03
N LYS A 227 -42.10 -22.62 20.02
CA LYS A 227 -41.48 -21.29 20.08
C LYS A 227 -39.95 -21.30 20.22
N GLY A 228 -39.35 -22.36 20.77
CA GLY A 228 -37.90 -22.52 20.92
C GLY A 228 -37.18 -22.88 19.62
N ASP A 229 -37.91 -23.47 18.67
CA ASP A 229 -37.29 -24.01 17.44
C ASP A 229 -36.66 -22.92 16.57
N LEU A 230 -37.21 -21.70 16.56
CA LEU A 230 -36.66 -20.59 15.77
C LEU A 230 -35.32 -20.06 16.33
N GLU A 231 -35.16 -20.06 17.66
CA GLU A 231 -33.94 -19.61 18.32
C GLU A 231 -32.80 -20.63 18.14
N ASP A 232 -33.10 -21.92 18.33
CA ASP A 232 -32.17 -23.01 18.12
C ASP A 232 -31.75 -23.10 16.66
N ASN A 233 -32.65 -22.91 15.72
CA ASN A 233 -32.34 -22.87 14.28
C ASN A 233 -31.50 -21.64 13.90
N LEU A 234 -31.73 -20.49 14.52
CA LEU A 234 -30.84 -19.33 14.33
C LEU A 234 -29.41 -19.65 14.74
N MET A 235 -29.23 -20.26 15.93
CA MET A 235 -27.89 -20.68 16.41
C MET A 235 -27.22 -21.66 15.44
N LEU A 236 -27.96 -22.63 14.91
CA LEU A 236 -27.45 -23.57 13.91
C LEU A 236 -27.07 -22.89 12.59
N LEU A 237 -27.83 -21.90 12.15
CA LEU A 237 -27.49 -21.09 10.96
C LEU A 237 -26.22 -20.25 11.21
N GLU A 238 -26.08 -19.64 12.40
CA GLU A 238 -24.89 -18.90 12.78
C GLU A 238 -23.65 -19.82 12.81
N ASP A 239 -23.78 -21.01 13.41
CA ASP A 239 -22.69 -21.99 13.45
C ASP A 239 -22.33 -22.52 12.04
N THR A 240 -23.34 -22.69 11.18
CA THR A 240 -23.13 -23.06 9.77
C THR A 240 -22.34 -21.98 9.03
N ILE A 241 -22.69 -20.71 9.22
CA ILE A 241 -21.98 -19.57 8.65
C ILE A 241 -20.52 -19.53 9.16
N LYS A 242 -20.30 -19.68 10.47
CA LYS A 242 -18.95 -19.70 11.06
C LYS A 242 -18.10 -20.82 10.48
N PHE A 243 -18.69 -22.02 10.42
CA PHE A 243 -17.99 -23.20 9.88
C PHE A 243 -17.61 -22.97 8.42
N SER A 244 -18.55 -22.53 7.59
CA SER A 244 -18.31 -22.25 6.18
C SER A 244 -17.24 -21.16 5.97
N MET A 245 -17.29 -20.07 6.75
CA MET A 245 -16.28 -19.00 6.70
C MET A 245 -14.89 -19.52 7.04
N ARG A 246 -14.74 -20.35 8.08
CA ARG A 246 -13.45 -20.93 8.45
C ARG A 246 -12.85 -21.87 7.39
N HIS A 247 -13.71 -22.53 6.61
CA HIS A 247 -13.30 -23.42 5.53
C HIS A 247 -13.21 -22.75 4.15
N GLY A 248 -13.42 -21.43 4.09
CA GLY A 248 -13.34 -20.68 2.84
C GLY A 248 -14.56 -20.81 1.93
N ASP A 249 -15.62 -21.49 2.40
CA ASP A 249 -16.87 -21.65 1.64
C ASP A 249 -17.78 -20.43 1.80
N ILE A 250 -17.39 -19.34 1.19
CA ILE A 250 -18.13 -18.06 1.22
C ILE A 250 -19.43 -18.16 0.38
N HIS A 251 -19.53 -19.12 -0.55
CA HIS A 251 -20.75 -19.37 -1.31
C HIS A 251 -21.89 -19.82 -0.41
N THR A 252 -21.65 -20.76 0.50
CA THR A 252 -22.64 -21.18 1.49
C THR A 252 -23.05 -20.01 2.39
N VAL A 253 -22.10 -19.18 2.84
CA VAL A 253 -22.40 -17.97 3.63
C VAL A 253 -23.33 -17.04 2.86
N LEU A 254 -23.01 -16.75 1.59
CA LEU A 254 -23.83 -15.89 0.74
C LEU A 254 -25.23 -16.49 0.48
N ASN A 255 -25.32 -17.80 0.27
CA ASN A 255 -26.62 -18.50 0.10
C ASN A 255 -27.51 -18.32 1.34
N VAL A 256 -26.95 -18.52 2.55
CA VAL A 256 -27.71 -18.30 3.80
C VAL A 256 -28.20 -16.85 3.91
N ILE A 257 -27.33 -15.88 3.61
CA ILE A 257 -27.67 -14.44 3.64
C ILE A 257 -28.78 -14.11 2.63
N MET A 258 -28.68 -14.64 1.41
CA MET A 258 -29.70 -14.39 0.36
C MET A 258 -31.06 -14.96 0.75
N ARG A 259 -31.10 -16.20 1.25
CA ARG A 259 -32.37 -16.81 1.74
C ARG A 259 -32.96 -16.05 2.94
N ALA A 260 -32.12 -15.59 3.86
CA ALA A 260 -32.56 -14.74 4.95
C ALA A 260 -33.24 -13.44 4.45
N LYS A 261 -32.67 -12.83 3.39
CA LYS A 261 -33.25 -11.65 2.75
C LYS A 261 -34.59 -11.96 2.07
N GLU A 262 -34.67 -13.09 1.37
CA GLU A 262 -35.95 -13.54 0.76
C GLU A 262 -37.06 -13.64 1.81
N ILE A 263 -36.80 -14.20 3.00
CA ILE A 263 -37.77 -14.25 4.10
C ILE A 263 -38.18 -12.86 4.59
N LEU A 264 -37.22 -11.91 4.64
CA LEU A 264 -37.55 -10.53 5.04
C LEU A 264 -38.46 -9.82 4.03
N GLU A 265 -38.33 -10.13 2.76
CA GLU A 265 -39.10 -9.53 1.66
C GLU A 265 -40.43 -10.26 1.43
N ASP A 266 -40.58 -11.51 1.91
CA ASP A 266 -41.81 -12.29 1.76
C ASP A 266 -42.93 -11.73 2.63
N PRO A 267 -44.08 -11.32 2.02
CA PRO A 267 -45.26 -10.84 2.76
C PRO A 267 -45.91 -11.91 3.66
N LEU A 268 -45.66 -13.20 3.36
CA LEU A 268 -46.27 -14.31 4.10
C LEU A 268 -45.46 -14.68 5.35
N SER A 269 -44.20 -14.22 5.43
CA SER A 269 -43.33 -14.48 6.58
C SER A 269 -43.82 -13.72 7.83
N THR A 270 -43.81 -14.40 8.98
CA THR A 270 -44.18 -13.80 10.25
C THR A 270 -43.18 -12.75 10.73
N GLU A 271 -43.62 -11.77 11.53
CA GLU A 271 -42.71 -10.78 12.12
C GLU A 271 -41.67 -11.42 13.05
N GLU A 272 -41.95 -12.56 13.62
CA GLU A 272 -41.03 -13.32 14.44
C GLU A 272 -39.92 -13.91 13.58
N MET A 273 -40.22 -14.56 12.45
CA MET A 273 -39.24 -15.03 11.47
C MET A 273 -38.37 -13.88 10.96
N LYS A 274 -38.99 -12.78 10.58
CA LYS A 274 -38.29 -11.57 10.11
C LYS A 274 -37.34 -11.00 11.17
N LYS A 275 -37.72 -11.07 12.45
CA LYS A 275 -36.84 -10.67 13.56
C LYS A 275 -35.56 -11.49 13.59
N TYR A 276 -35.68 -12.82 13.52
CA TYR A 276 -34.50 -13.71 13.53
C TYR A 276 -33.63 -13.54 12.29
N MET A 277 -34.23 -13.32 11.12
CA MET A 277 -33.47 -13.04 9.91
C MET A 277 -32.69 -11.69 9.98
N ARG A 278 -33.28 -10.66 10.59
CA ARG A 278 -32.56 -9.41 10.87
C ARG A 278 -31.39 -9.64 11.82
N MET A 279 -31.53 -10.50 12.83
CA MET A 279 -30.43 -10.87 13.73
C MET A 279 -29.34 -11.61 12.98
N LEU A 280 -29.68 -12.58 12.13
CA LEU A 280 -28.72 -13.33 11.31
C LEU A 280 -27.93 -12.43 10.35
N LEU A 281 -28.59 -11.46 9.71
CA LEU A 281 -27.92 -10.48 8.85
C LEU A 281 -27.01 -9.53 9.66
N ALA A 282 -27.48 -9.06 10.82
CA ALA A 282 -26.67 -8.21 11.70
C ALA A 282 -25.44 -8.96 12.27
N TYR A 283 -25.55 -10.27 12.43
CA TYR A 283 -24.45 -11.13 12.89
C TYR A 283 -23.22 -11.07 11.98
N GLN A 284 -23.42 -10.86 10.64
CA GLN A 284 -22.31 -10.75 9.68
C GLN A 284 -21.36 -9.57 9.96
N GLY A 285 -21.85 -8.51 10.61
CA GLY A 285 -21.08 -7.34 10.99
C GLY A 285 -20.44 -7.43 12.38
N THR A 286 -20.58 -8.54 13.09
CA THR A 286 -19.98 -8.72 14.42
C THR A 286 -18.46 -8.86 14.37
N GLU A 287 -17.81 -8.58 15.50
CA GLU A 287 -16.35 -8.70 15.61
C GLU A 287 -15.86 -10.13 15.31
N GLU A 288 -16.62 -11.15 15.75
CA GLU A 288 -16.31 -12.56 15.50
C GLU A 288 -16.32 -12.87 14.00
N MET A 289 -17.37 -12.50 13.28
CA MET A 289 -17.49 -12.77 11.85
C MET A 289 -16.48 -11.99 11.01
N ILE A 290 -16.26 -10.74 11.35
CA ILE A 290 -15.29 -9.91 10.65
C ILE A 290 -13.86 -10.39 10.91
N SER A 291 -13.55 -10.96 12.10
CA SER A 291 -12.26 -11.59 12.35
C SER A 291 -12.06 -12.82 11.47
N LEU A 292 -13.05 -13.71 11.36
CA LEU A 292 -13.01 -14.86 10.46
C LEU A 292 -12.87 -14.45 8.98
N PHE A 293 -13.57 -13.40 8.59
CA PHE A 293 -13.43 -12.84 7.25
C PHE A 293 -12.01 -12.31 7.01
N GLY A 294 -11.39 -11.65 7.98
CA GLY A 294 -9.99 -11.22 7.92
C GLY A 294 -9.02 -12.39 7.80
N GLU A 295 -9.20 -13.45 8.57
CA GLU A 295 -8.40 -14.69 8.48
C GLU A 295 -8.50 -15.33 7.09
N LEU A 296 -9.71 -15.36 6.54
CA LEU A 296 -9.96 -15.87 5.18
C LEU A 296 -9.24 -15.00 4.12
N LEU A 297 -9.30 -13.67 4.22
CA LEU A 297 -8.60 -12.77 3.31
C LEU A 297 -7.07 -12.91 3.40
N ASP A 298 -6.54 -13.22 4.59
CA ASP A 298 -5.10 -13.46 4.80
C ASP A 298 -4.65 -14.86 4.36
N SER A 299 -5.61 -15.76 4.12
CA SER A 299 -5.31 -17.11 3.65
C SER A 299 -4.94 -17.08 2.15
N SER A 300 -4.33 -18.17 1.68
CA SER A 300 -4.06 -18.38 0.24
C SER A 300 -5.31 -18.80 -0.56
N ILE A 301 -6.47 -18.88 0.08
CA ILE A 301 -7.74 -19.26 -0.56
C ILE A 301 -8.22 -18.05 -1.38
N GLY A 302 -8.25 -18.18 -2.69
CA GLY A 302 -8.80 -17.15 -3.57
C GLY A 302 -10.31 -17.06 -3.45
N ILE A 303 -10.83 -15.85 -3.24
CA ILE A 303 -12.28 -15.58 -3.25
C ILE A 303 -12.65 -15.02 -4.62
N GLU A 304 -13.66 -15.61 -5.26
CA GLU A 304 -14.20 -15.06 -6.50
C GLU A 304 -14.77 -13.66 -6.27
N LYS A 305 -14.44 -12.73 -7.17
CA LYS A 305 -14.78 -11.32 -7.02
C LYS A 305 -16.30 -11.06 -6.86
N ASP A 306 -17.10 -11.81 -7.58
CA ASP A 306 -18.57 -11.65 -7.52
C ASP A 306 -19.13 -12.12 -6.18
N VAL A 307 -18.57 -13.19 -5.62
CA VAL A 307 -18.93 -13.73 -4.30
C VAL A 307 -18.48 -12.77 -3.19
N PHE A 308 -17.28 -12.24 -3.30
CA PHE A 308 -16.78 -11.20 -2.39
C PHE A 308 -17.69 -9.98 -2.40
N ASN A 309 -18.00 -9.44 -3.57
CA ASN A 309 -18.88 -8.28 -3.70
C ASN A 309 -20.28 -8.56 -3.15
N GLY A 310 -20.82 -9.75 -3.45
CA GLY A 310 -22.11 -10.19 -2.92
C GLY A 310 -22.15 -10.20 -1.40
N PHE A 311 -21.11 -10.74 -0.74
CA PHE A 311 -21.01 -10.71 0.73
C PHE A 311 -20.92 -9.27 1.27
N VAL A 312 -20.09 -8.43 0.67
CA VAL A 312 -19.87 -7.04 1.10
C VAL A 312 -21.15 -6.19 1.01
N GLU A 313 -22.02 -6.44 0.04
CA GLU A 313 -23.28 -5.71 -0.13
C GLU A 313 -24.22 -5.89 1.08
N PHE A 314 -24.12 -7.01 1.77
CA PHE A 314 -24.94 -7.32 2.96
C PHE A 314 -24.36 -6.76 4.27
N LEU A 315 -23.10 -6.31 4.26
CA LEU A 315 -22.52 -5.66 5.42
C LEU A 315 -23.15 -4.29 5.66
N ASP A 316 -23.41 -4.00 6.91
CA ASP A 316 -23.94 -2.72 7.36
C ASP A 316 -22.88 -1.89 8.12
N LYS A 317 -23.30 -0.72 8.62
CA LYS A 317 -22.42 0.17 9.39
C LYS A 317 -21.80 -0.46 10.64
N ASN A 318 -22.42 -1.51 11.21
CA ASN A 318 -21.90 -2.18 12.40
C ASN A 318 -20.57 -2.89 12.11
N ALA A 319 -20.34 -3.29 10.86
CA ALA A 319 -19.09 -3.88 10.42
C ALA A 319 -17.90 -2.89 10.37
N ILE A 320 -18.14 -1.56 10.33
CA ILE A 320 -17.07 -0.57 10.17
C ILE A 320 -16.06 -0.65 11.32
N ALA A 321 -16.51 -0.69 12.57
CA ALA A 321 -15.61 -0.72 13.71
C ALA A 321 -14.78 -2.02 13.79
N PRO A 322 -15.36 -3.22 13.63
CA PRO A 322 -14.60 -4.45 13.50
C PRO A 322 -13.63 -4.46 12.31
N LEU A 323 -14.04 -3.96 11.13
CA LEU A 323 -13.17 -3.86 9.95
C LEU A 323 -11.96 -2.95 10.19
N VAL A 324 -12.15 -1.81 10.85
CA VAL A 324 -11.04 -0.93 11.24
C VAL A 324 -10.10 -1.61 12.24
N LYS A 325 -10.64 -2.45 13.15
CA LYS A 325 -9.83 -3.22 14.09
C LYS A 325 -8.93 -4.21 13.35
N ILE A 326 -9.53 -5.06 12.49
CA ILE A 326 -8.75 -6.07 11.74
C ILE A 326 -7.80 -5.45 10.71
N LEU A 327 -8.10 -4.26 10.18
CA LEU A 327 -7.21 -3.57 9.24
C LEU A 327 -5.79 -3.39 9.79
N GLY A 328 -5.65 -3.24 11.10
CA GLY A 328 -4.38 -3.19 11.79
C GLY A 328 -3.79 -4.55 12.18
N GLU A 329 -4.49 -5.65 11.93
CA GLU A 329 -4.08 -7.00 12.32
C GLU A 329 -3.76 -7.90 11.10
N LEU A 330 -4.26 -7.51 9.91
CA LEU A 330 -4.07 -8.25 8.66
C LEU A 330 -2.59 -8.30 8.25
N LYS A 331 -2.16 -9.47 7.79
CA LYS A 331 -0.76 -9.75 7.45
C LYS A 331 -0.45 -9.47 5.98
N THR A 332 -1.42 -9.70 5.07
CA THR A 332 -1.22 -9.53 3.64
C THR A 332 -1.75 -8.20 3.15
N ILE A 333 -1.09 -7.63 2.15
CA ILE A 333 -1.52 -6.37 1.54
C ILE A 333 -2.82 -6.55 0.77
N HIS A 334 -2.99 -7.72 0.14
CA HIS A 334 -4.24 -8.04 -0.57
C HIS A 334 -5.44 -7.96 0.39
N ALA A 335 -5.34 -8.59 1.57
CA ALA A 335 -6.38 -8.53 2.58
C ALA A 335 -6.65 -7.10 3.05
N ARG A 336 -5.59 -6.31 3.31
CA ARG A 336 -5.74 -4.89 3.69
C ARG A 336 -6.43 -4.08 2.61
N LYS A 337 -6.05 -4.27 1.35
CA LYS A 337 -6.68 -3.59 0.21
C LYS A 337 -8.16 -3.93 0.13
N SER A 338 -8.52 -5.21 0.22
CA SER A 338 -9.91 -5.66 0.23
C SER A 338 -10.71 -5.03 1.37
N VAL A 339 -10.15 -5.01 2.59
CA VAL A 339 -10.82 -4.37 3.74
C VAL A 339 -10.95 -2.85 3.56
N ILE A 340 -9.96 -2.18 2.98
CA ILE A 340 -10.06 -0.74 2.64
C ILE A 340 -11.16 -0.49 1.62
N GLU A 341 -11.30 -1.31 0.58
CA GLU A 341 -12.38 -1.20 -0.40
C GLU A 341 -13.76 -1.38 0.26
N VAL A 342 -13.89 -2.36 1.16
CA VAL A 342 -15.11 -2.55 1.96
C VAL A 342 -15.40 -1.33 2.83
N LEU A 343 -14.39 -0.78 3.51
CA LEU A 343 -14.54 0.42 4.34
C LEU A 343 -14.89 1.67 3.52
N ILE A 344 -14.39 1.81 2.29
CA ILE A 344 -14.80 2.88 1.37
C ILE A 344 -16.27 2.71 1.01
N PHE A 345 -16.70 1.49 0.68
CA PHE A 345 -18.11 1.19 0.35
C PHE A 345 -19.06 1.51 1.51
N LEU A 346 -18.76 1.02 2.71
CA LEU A 346 -19.56 1.25 3.91
C LEU A 346 -19.50 2.70 4.38
N GLY A 347 -18.32 3.33 4.31
CA GLY A 347 -18.11 4.70 4.73
C GLY A 347 -18.87 5.73 3.87
N ARG A 348 -19.18 5.41 2.61
CA ARG A 348 -20.09 6.22 1.80
C ARG A 348 -21.52 6.23 2.37
N LYS A 349 -21.92 5.17 3.08
CA LYS A 349 -23.22 5.08 3.75
C LYS A 349 -23.19 5.73 5.13
N ASP A 350 -22.08 5.63 5.86
CA ASP A 350 -21.89 6.18 7.21
C ASP A 350 -20.45 6.64 7.44
N ILE A 351 -20.15 7.88 7.05
CA ILE A 351 -18.83 8.49 7.25
C ILE A 351 -18.54 8.77 8.74
N GLN A 352 -19.60 8.98 9.54
CA GLN A 352 -19.47 9.39 10.94
C GLN A 352 -18.74 8.33 11.78
N THR A 353 -19.04 7.05 11.55
CA THR A 353 -18.35 5.95 12.24
C THR A 353 -16.87 5.88 11.89
N LEU A 354 -16.46 6.22 10.66
CA LEU A 354 -15.06 6.27 10.25
C LEU A 354 -14.31 7.42 10.90
N VAL A 355 -14.87 8.64 10.88
CA VAL A 355 -14.17 9.82 11.44
C VAL A 355 -13.94 9.72 12.95
N MET A 356 -14.78 8.98 13.67
CA MET A 356 -14.55 8.68 15.10
C MET A 356 -13.30 7.84 15.36
N LYS A 357 -12.76 7.17 14.36
CA LYS A 357 -11.55 6.35 14.47
C LYS A 357 -10.26 7.11 14.14
N LEU A 358 -10.34 8.39 13.81
CA LEU A 358 -9.17 9.26 13.64
C LEU A 358 -8.39 9.51 14.95
N ASP A 359 -8.97 9.17 16.09
CA ASP A 359 -8.34 9.24 17.41
C ASP A 359 -7.67 7.91 17.83
N ASP A 360 -7.53 6.91 16.91
CA ASP A 360 -6.84 5.65 17.20
C ASP A 360 -5.36 5.91 17.51
N HIS A 361 -4.81 5.21 18.52
CA HIS A 361 -3.41 5.36 18.93
C HIS A 361 -2.42 4.82 17.91
N ARG A 362 -2.86 3.94 17.01
CA ARG A 362 -2.06 3.32 15.94
C ARG A 362 -2.02 4.26 14.74
N TRP A 363 -0.89 4.91 14.51
CA TRP A 363 -0.72 5.88 13.42
C TRP A 363 -1.11 5.32 12.04
N TYR A 364 -0.81 4.05 11.76
CA TYR A 364 -1.12 3.41 10.47
C TYR A 364 -2.63 3.21 10.26
N VAL A 365 -3.39 2.97 11.33
CA VAL A 365 -4.86 2.93 11.29
C VAL A 365 -5.40 4.32 10.95
N VAL A 366 -4.91 5.36 11.64
CA VAL A 366 -5.32 6.75 11.38
C VAL A 366 -4.99 7.14 9.94
N ARG A 367 -3.77 6.83 9.45
CA ARG A 367 -3.38 7.09 8.05
C ARG A 367 -4.32 6.41 7.06
N ASN A 368 -4.62 5.13 7.27
CA ASN A 368 -5.51 4.38 6.39
C ASN A 368 -6.95 4.94 6.41
N ILE A 369 -7.43 5.38 7.56
CA ILE A 369 -8.75 6.05 7.66
C ILE A 369 -8.74 7.37 6.89
N VAL A 370 -7.68 8.18 7.02
CA VAL A 370 -7.54 9.42 6.23
C VAL A 370 -7.54 9.12 4.73
N TYR A 371 -6.82 8.09 4.31
CA TYR A 371 -6.84 7.61 2.92
C TYR A 371 -8.25 7.21 2.47
N ILE A 372 -8.97 6.43 3.28
CA ILE A 372 -10.35 6.01 3.00
C ILE A 372 -11.26 7.24 2.88
N LEU A 373 -11.17 8.19 3.81
CA LEU A 373 -11.96 9.43 3.77
C LEU A 373 -11.69 10.25 2.50
N ARG A 374 -10.42 10.33 2.09
CA ARG A 374 -10.02 10.95 0.81
C ARG A 374 -10.64 10.25 -0.39
N LYS A 375 -10.62 8.92 -0.43
CA LYS A 375 -11.23 8.11 -1.52
C LYS A 375 -12.77 8.17 -1.53
N ILE A 376 -13.40 8.33 -0.38
CA ILE A 376 -14.85 8.56 -0.29
C ILE A 376 -15.21 9.91 -0.92
N GLY A 377 -14.43 10.95 -0.69
CA GLY A 377 -14.62 12.25 -1.30
C GLY A 377 -15.67 13.14 -0.63
N ASP A 378 -16.20 12.76 0.55
CA ASP A 378 -17.23 13.54 1.25
C ASP A 378 -16.61 14.71 2.02
N LYS A 379 -17.03 15.92 1.71
CA LYS A 379 -16.58 17.14 2.37
C LYS A 379 -16.85 17.20 3.87
N LYS A 380 -17.76 16.38 4.39
CA LYS A 380 -17.99 16.26 5.83
C LYS A 380 -16.77 15.81 6.62
N ALA A 381 -15.81 15.15 5.94
CA ALA A 381 -14.54 14.75 6.55
C ALA A 381 -13.62 15.94 6.88
N ILE A 382 -13.76 17.08 6.19
CA ILE A 382 -12.81 18.20 6.27
C ILE A 382 -12.62 18.70 7.69
N GLU A 383 -13.67 18.89 8.46
CA GLU A 383 -13.58 19.40 9.83
C GLU A 383 -12.77 18.48 10.77
N TYR A 384 -12.79 17.17 10.52
CA TYR A 384 -12.03 16.17 11.26
C TYR A 384 -10.58 16.11 10.78
N LEU A 385 -10.37 16.19 9.48
CA LEU A 385 -9.03 16.25 8.88
C LEU A 385 -8.26 17.49 9.35
N LEU A 386 -8.93 18.65 9.47
CA LEU A 386 -8.33 19.88 9.99
C LEU A 386 -7.82 19.72 11.44
N LYS A 387 -8.46 18.87 12.23
CA LYS A 387 -7.99 18.55 13.60
C LYS A 387 -6.82 17.56 13.56
N THR A 388 -6.89 16.58 12.66
CA THR A 388 -5.91 15.49 12.54
C THR A 388 -4.58 15.95 11.93
N VAL A 389 -4.52 17.12 11.27
CA VAL A 389 -3.29 17.66 10.65
C VAL A 389 -2.13 17.86 11.65
N LYS A 390 -2.43 17.96 12.95
CA LYS A 390 -1.43 18.08 14.03
C LYS A 390 -0.98 16.74 14.63
N HIS A 391 -1.29 15.63 13.96
CA HIS A 391 -0.90 14.30 14.43
C HIS A 391 0.62 14.19 14.64
N GLY A 392 1.06 13.41 15.64
CA GLY A 392 2.48 13.26 15.97
C GLY A 392 3.30 12.63 14.86
N ASP A 393 2.73 11.65 14.15
CA ASP A 393 3.41 10.94 13.06
C ASP A 393 3.36 11.73 11.75
N THR A 394 4.52 11.91 11.11
CA THR A 394 4.70 12.64 9.85
C THR A 394 3.89 12.03 8.69
N ARG A 395 3.79 10.71 8.63
CA ARG A 395 3.07 10.01 7.55
C ARG A 395 1.57 10.28 7.61
N VAL A 396 1.02 10.37 8.81
CA VAL A 396 -0.39 10.78 9.00
C VAL A 396 -0.58 12.23 8.57
N ARG A 397 0.32 13.15 9.00
CA ARG A 397 0.22 14.57 8.60
C ARG A 397 0.27 14.72 7.08
N LYS A 398 1.18 14.02 6.40
CA LYS A 398 1.28 14.04 4.93
C LYS A 398 -0.03 13.58 4.26
N GLU A 399 -0.60 12.45 4.70
CA GLU A 399 -1.85 11.94 4.13
C GLU A 399 -3.03 12.90 4.38
N VAL A 400 -3.11 13.50 5.59
CA VAL A 400 -4.12 14.53 5.90
C VAL A 400 -3.98 15.74 5.00
N ILE A 401 -2.75 16.23 4.78
CA ILE A 401 -2.47 17.35 3.90
C ILE A 401 -2.90 17.04 2.46
N ARG A 402 -2.60 15.83 1.96
CA ARG A 402 -3.05 15.36 0.66
C ARG A 402 -4.58 15.33 0.56
N ALA A 403 -5.24 14.77 1.56
CA ALA A 403 -6.70 14.74 1.63
C ALA A 403 -7.31 16.15 1.65
N LEU A 404 -6.74 17.07 2.42
CA LEU A 404 -7.18 18.47 2.46
C LEU A 404 -6.93 19.21 1.12
N GLY A 405 -5.85 18.89 0.42
CA GLY A 405 -5.57 19.43 -0.92
C GLY A 405 -6.59 19.00 -1.98
N GLU A 406 -7.12 17.78 -1.86
CA GLU A 406 -8.13 17.24 -2.77
C GLU A 406 -9.58 17.64 -2.39
N LEU A 407 -9.90 17.63 -1.11
CA LEU A 407 -11.27 17.77 -0.60
C LEU A 407 -11.59 19.16 -0.08
N GLY A 408 -10.59 19.80 0.54
CA GLY A 408 -10.80 20.94 1.44
C GLY A 408 -11.03 22.28 0.73
N GLY A 409 -10.63 22.43 -0.52
CA GLY A 409 -10.79 23.68 -1.26
C GLY A 409 -10.29 24.90 -0.46
N GLN A 410 -11.03 26.01 -0.53
CA GLN A 410 -10.67 27.25 0.14
C GLN A 410 -10.62 27.15 1.68
N GLU A 411 -11.41 26.26 2.28
CA GLU A 411 -11.49 26.11 3.73
C GLU A 411 -10.21 25.53 4.33
N ALA A 412 -9.47 24.73 3.57
CA ALA A 412 -8.22 24.12 4.01
C ALA A 412 -6.99 25.07 3.88
N LEU A 413 -7.07 26.13 3.09
CA LEU A 413 -5.91 26.97 2.74
C LEU A 413 -5.19 27.52 3.96
N GLN A 414 -5.91 27.99 4.98
CA GLN A 414 -5.28 28.54 6.17
C GLN A 414 -4.44 27.47 6.88
N THR A 415 -5.02 26.30 7.12
CA THR A 415 -4.32 25.19 7.79
C THR A 415 -3.14 24.68 6.96
N LEU A 416 -3.31 24.55 5.65
CA LEU A 416 -2.21 24.16 4.75
C LEU A 416 -1.09 25.20 4.72
N SER A 417 -1.44 26.50 4.83
CA SER A 417 -0.44 27.58 4.93
C SER A 417 0.39 27.48 6.21
N GLU A 418 -0.24 27.13 7.34
CA GLU A 418 0.48 26.86 8.61
C GLU A 418 1.44 25.67 8.46
N CYS A 419 1.05 24.63 7.73
CA CYS A 419 1.88 23.45 7.47
C CYS A 419 3.11 23.73 6.57
N LEU A 420 3.19 24.87 5.89
CA LEU A 420 4.40 25.30 5.18
C LEU A 420 5.58 25.61 6.12
N ASP A 421 5.35 25.65 7.42
CA ASP A 421 6.36 25.84 8.46
C ASP A 421 6.51 24.60 9.37
N ASP A 422 5.98 23.45 8.97
CA ASP A 422 6.16 22.18 9.70
C ASP A 422 7.66 21.88 9.90
N PRO A 423 8.08 21.29 11.02
CA PRO A 423 9.46 20.90 11.22
C PRO A 423 9.96 19.90 10.17
N ASP A 424 9.09 19.07 9.63
CA ASP A 424 9.43 18.07 8.62
C ASP A 424 9.36 18.66 7.20
N VAL A 425 10.44 18.48 6.44
CA VAL A 425 10.59 18.96 5.04
C VAL A 425 9.50 18.38 4.14
N GLN A 426 9.20 17.09 4.29
CA GLN A 426 8.23 16.39 3.44
C GLN A 426 6.80 16.90 3.67
N VAL A 427 6.48 17.25 4.92
CA VAL A 427 5.19 17.88 5.26
C VAL A 427 5.08 19.26 4.63
N ARG A 428 6.15 20.08 4.68
CA ARG A 428 6.15 21.40 4.05
C ARG A 428 5.95 21.34 2.53
N ILE A 429 6.63 20.40 1.89
CA ILE A 429 6.52 20.20 0.43
C ILE A 429 5.11 19.67 0.06
N ALA A 430 4.60 18.68 0.80
CA ALA A 430 3.24 18.17 0.60
C ALA A 430 2.21 19.30 0.73
N SER A 431 2.41 20.23 1.68
CA SER A 431 1.55 21.40 1.87
C SER A 431 1.60 22.34 0.69
N ALA A 432 2.79 22.65 0.16
CA ALA A 432 2.93 23.50 -1.03
C ALA A 432 2.22 22.90 -2.24
N ARG A 433 2.34 21.59 -2.45
CA ARG A 433 1.65 20.85 -3.51
C ARG A 433 0.13 20.83 -3.29
N ALA A 434 -0.34 20.60 -2.05
CA ALA A 434 -1.76 20.62 -1.73
C ALA A 434 -2.39 22.01 -1.99
N ILE A 435 -1.72 23.09 -1.58
CA ILE A 435 -2.12 24.47 -1.86
C ILE A 435 -2.20 24.70 -3.38
N SER A 436 -1.20 24.24 -4.13
CA SER A 436 -1.17 24.36 -5.58
C SER A 436 -2.29 23.56 -6.26
N ASN A 437 -2.71 22.39 -5.69
CA ASN A 437 -3.83 21.61 -6.21
C ASN A 437 -5.16 22.35 -6.07
N ILE A 438 -5.35 23.12 -5.00
CA ILE A 438 -6.53 24.00 -4.83
C ILE A 438 -6.59 25.06 -5.93
N GLY A 439 -5.44 25.59 -6.37
CA GLY A 439 -5.28 26.39 -7.58
C GLY A 439 -5.94 27.77 -7.57
N SER A 440 -6.48 28.25 -6.43
CA SER A 440 -7.12 29.56 -6.32
C SER A 440 -6.10 30.69 -6.33
N GLU A 441 -6.57 31.94 -6.55
CA GLU A 441 -5.73 33.15 -6.46
C GLU A 441 -5.12 33.32 -5.05
N ASP A 442 -5.87 32.96 -4.00
CA ASP A 442 -5.35 33.02 -2.64
C ASP A 442 -4.28 31.95 -2.41
N ALA A 443 -4.44 30.75 -2.98
CA ALA A 443 -3.42 29.70 -2.97
C ALA A 443 -2.11 30.17 -3.61
N LYS A 444 -2.20 30.84 -4.78
CA LYS A 444 -1.05 31.44 -5.47
C LYS A 444 -0.32 32.47 -4.57
N LYS A 445 -1.08 33.39 -3.97
CA LYS A 445 -0.52 34.41 -3.07
C LYS A 445 0.24 33.79 -1.91
N ILE A 446 -0.33 32.77 -1.25
CA ILE A 446 0.32 32.08 -0.13
C ILE A 446 1.70 31.54 -0.56
N ILE A 447 1.81 30.89 -1.71
CA ILE A 447 3.09 30.35 -2.19
C ILE A 447 4.08 31.49 -2.55
N LEU A 448 3.62 32.55 -3.24
CA LEU A 448 4.47 33.71 -3.58
C LEU A 448 5.00 34.42 -2.32
N GLU A 449 4.15 34.59 -1.32
CA GLU A 449 4.52 35.21 -0.03
C GLU A 449 5.55 34.34 0.69
N LYS A 450 5.33 33.01 0.74
CA LYS A 450 6.26 32.06 1.39
C LYS A 450 7.65 32.09 0.74
N ILE A 451 7.74 32.05 -0.58
CA ILE A 451 9.02 32.14 -1.31
C ILE A 451 9.72 33.50 -1.07
N SER A 452 8.95 34.54 -0.83
CA SER A 452 9.47 35.90 -0.60
C SER A 452 10.03 36.11 0.82
N GLU A 453 9.73 35.23 1.76
CA GLU A 453 10.22 35.30 3.14
C GLU A 453 11.75 35.19 3.23
N LYS A 454 12.36 35.89 4.18
CA LYS A 454 13.82 35.78 4.41
C LYS A 454 14.24 34.36 4.83
N LYS A 455 13.45 33.72 5.69
CA LYS A 455 13.70 32.36 6.18
C LYS A 455 13.67 31.31 5.06
N PHE A 456 12.90 31.54 3.99
CA PHE A 456 12.83 30.63 2.86
C PHE A 456 14.20 30.43 2.16
N LYS A 457 15.06 31.45 2.19
CA LYS A 457 16.41 31.37 1.61
C LYS A 457 17.34 30.40 2.34
N GLU A 458 17.03 30.09 3.59
CA GLU A 458 17.81 29.19 4.45
C GLU A 458 17.42 27.71 4.24
N ARG A 459 16.34 27.45 3.48
CA ARG A 459 15.87 26.10 3.17
C ARG A 459 16.82 25.40 2.19
N ASP A 460 16.78 24.08 2.16
CA ASP A 460 17.56 23.26 1.24
C ASP A 460 17.16 23.53 -0.22
N PHE A 461 18.12 23.32 -1.14
CA PHE A 461 17.91 23.58 -2.56
C PHE A 461 16.76 22.75 -3.16
N GLU A 462 16.65 21.47 -2.82
CA GLU A 462 15.58 20.60 -3.33
C GLU A 462 14.20 21.08 -2.81
N GLU A 463 14.10 21.46 -1.54
CA GLU A 463 12.87 22.04 -1.01
C GLU A 463 12.48 23.33 -1.74
N LYS A 464 13.44 24.24 -1.96
CA LYS A 464 13.21 25.48 -2.75
C LYS A 464 12.69 25.14 -4.15
N LYS A 465 13.34 24.20 -4.84
CA LYS A 465 12.98 23.79 -6.20
C LYS A 465 11.53 23.32 -6.26
N GLU A 466 11.06 22.53 -5.30
CA GLU A 466 9.68 22.08 -5.22
C GLU A 466 8.68 23.24 -5.11
N PHE A 467 8.98 24.22 -4.24
CA PHE A 467 8.14 25.42 -4.12
C PHE A 467 8.06 26.22 -5.42
N TYR A 468 9.13 26.30 -6.17
CA TYR A 468 9.12 26.94 -7.48
C TYR A 468 8.43 26.06 -8.54
N GLU A 469 8.51 24.74 -8.43
CA GLU A 469 7.81 23.84 -9.34
C GLU A 469 6.30 24.00 -9.23
N VAL A 470 5.75 24.06 -8.01
CA VAL A 470 4.31 24.24 -7.81
C VAL A 470 3.80 25.57 -8.36
N LEU A 471 4.63 26.63 -8.42
CA LEU A 471 4.27 27.88 -9.08
C LEU A 471 4.02 27.73 -10.59
N SER A 472 4.63 26.76 -11.25
CA SER A 472 4.46 26.54 -12.69
C SER A 472 3.02 26.18 -13.09
N ARG A 473 2.15 25.85 -12.12
CA ARG A 473 0.72 25.61 -12.36
C ARG A 473 -0.04 26.89 -12.72
N TRP A 474 0.37 28.03 -12.18
CA TRP A 474 -0.20 29.32 -12.52
C TRP A 474 0.59 29.94 -13.67
N LYS A 475 0.07 29.79 -14.90
CA LYS A 475 0.70 30.27 -16.13
C LYS A 475 0.26 31.70 -16.43
N ASP A 476 0.39 32.60 -15.46
CA ASP A 476 -0.04 33.98 -15.56
C ASP A 476 1.13 34.99 -15.53
N ALA A 477 0.81 36.24 -15.79
CA ALA A 477 1.80 37.31 -15.85
C ALA A 477 2.41 37.62 -14.48
N GLU A 478 1.67 37.46 -13.38
CA GLU A 478 2.14 37.76 -12.03
C GLU A 478 3.27 36.80 -11.62
N VAL A 479 3.08 35.49 -11.83
CA VAL A 479 4.12 34.49 -11.59
C VAL A 479 5.32 34.69 -12.50
N PHE A 480 5.08 34.99 -13.80
CA PHE A 480 6.16 35.28 -14.74
C PHE A 480 6.99 36.49 -14.29
N ASP A 481 6.35 37.60 -13.97
CA ASP A 481 7.03 38.82 -13.52
C ASP A 481 7.77 38.61 -12.20
N PHE A 482 7.20 37.86 -11.27
CA PHE A 482 7.84 37.47 -10.02
C PHE A 482 9.16 36.74 -10.27
N LEU A 483 9.16 35.71 -11.14
CA LEU A 483 10.35 34.93 -11.48
C LEU A 483 11.41 35.80 -12.21
N ILE A 484 10.99 36.63 -13.15
CA ILE A 484 11.89 37.56 -13.86
C ILE A 484 12.52 38.57 -12.90
N ASN A 485 11.76 39.05 -11.91
CA ASN A 485 12.29 39.95 -10.89
C ASN A 485 13.36 39.32 -10.02
N ILE A 486 13.27 38.00 -9.71
CA ILE A 486 14.33 37.27 -9.04
C ILE A 486 15.62 37.28 -9.87
N LEU A 487 15.51 37.06 -11.19
CA LEU A 487 16.66 37.04 -12.09
C LEU A 487 17.27 38.45 -12.31
N LYS A 488 16.46 39.51 -12.20
CA LYS A 488 16.90 40.92 -12.36
C LYS A 488 17.56 41.49 -11.10
N LYS A 489 17.42 40.87 -9.92
CA LYS A 489 18.03 41.41 -8.68
C LYS A 489 19.54 41.53 -8.83
N LYS A 490 20.01 42.79 -8.93
CA LYS A 490 21.44 43.12 -8.95
C LYS A 490 22.00 43.03 -7.53
N SER A 491 23.15 42.38 -7.37
CA SER A 491 23.93 42.47 -6.12
C SER A 491 24.46 43.92 -6.01
N PHE A 492 23.90 44.70 -5.09
CA PHE A 492 24.44 45.97 -4.68
C PHE A 492 25.27 45.77 -3.42
N PHE A 493 26.52 46.21 -3.41
CA PHE A 493 27.41 46.23 -2.25
C PHE A 493 27.49 44.93 -1.42
N GLY A 494 28.20 43.91 -1.90
CA GLY A 494 28.62 42.78 -1.09
C GLY A 494 27.53 41.78 -0.68
N ILE A 495 26.30 41.93 -1.17
CA ILE A 495 25.24 40.92 -0.96
C ILE A 495 25.54 39.72 -1.86
N ILE A 496 25.76 38.58 -1.25
CA ILE A 496 25.95 37.29 -1.94
C ILE A 496 24.76 37.05 -2.86
N LYS A 497 25.02 36.85 -4.18
CA LYS A 497 23.98 36.48 -5.13
C LYS A 497 23.36 35.17 -4.68
N ASP A 498 22.04 35.14 -4.56
CA ASP A 498 21.27 33.97 -4.23
C ASP A 498 21.12 33.08 -5.47
N TYR A 499 22.19 32.38 -5.82
CA TYR A 499 22.24 31.56 -7.03
C TYR A 499 21.26 30.39 -7.01
N GLU A 500 20.92 29.86 -5.83
CA GLU A 500 19.95 28.79 -5.68
C GLU A 500 18.54 29.24 -6.05
N ASN A 501 18.07 30.36 -5.48
CA ASN A 501 16.76 30.91 -5.86
C ASN A 501 16.71 31.33 -7.34
N MET A 502 17.82 31.83 -7.88
CA MET A 502 17.89 32.15 -9.33
C MET A 502 17.80 30.87 -10.19
N ALA A 503 18.44 29.77 -9.77
CA ALA A 503 18.36 28.48 -10.46
C ALA A 503 16.94 27.92 -10.40
N CYS A 504 16.27 27.95 -9.23
CA CYS A 504 14.88 27.53 -9.07
C CYS A 504 13.91 28.40 -9.92
N ALA A 505 14.10 29.73 -9.94
CA ALA A 505 13.31 30.61 -10.80
C ALA A 505 13.51 30.29 -12.28
N THR A 506 14.75 30.01 -12.70
CA THR A 506 15.09 29.58 -14.05
C THR A 506 14.42 28.26 -14.40
N PHE A 507 14.44 27.29 -13.50
CA PHE A 507 13.74 26.01 -13.65
C PHE A 507 12.24 26.21 -13.86
N CYS A 508 11.59 27.01 -13.02
CA CYS A 508 10.16 27.30 -13.12
C CYS A 508 9.82 28.01 -14.45
N LEU A 509 10.64 28.98 -14.91
CA LEU A 509 10.47 29.60 -16.21
C LEU A 509 10.54 28.62 -17.38
N GLY A 510 11.42 27.59 -17.24
CA GLY A 510 11.48 26.48 -18.19
C GLY A 510 10.19 25.66 -18.21
N LEU A 511 9.56 25.42 -17.03
CA LEU A 511 8.28 24.72 -16.90
C LEU A 511 7.10 25.54 -17.46
N LEU A 512 7.12 26.86 -17.28
CA LEU A 512 6.10 27.76 -17.85
C LEU A 512 6.12 27.76 -19.37
N GLY A 513 7.28 27.54 -20.01
CA GLY A 513 7.42 27.48 -21.46
C GLY A 513 7.24 28.80 -22.18
N ASN A 514 7.23 29.95 -21.46
CA ASN A 514 7.02 31.25 -22.06
C ASN A 514 8.31 31.75 -22.76
N LYS A 515 8.21 32.01 -24.07
CA LYS A 515 9.34 32.47 -24.89
C LYS A 515 9.89 33.85 -24.48
N ASP A 516 9.09 34.68 -23.81
CA ASP A 516 9.52 36.01 -23.31
C ASP A 516 10.59 35.88 -22.20
N ALA A 517 10.78 34.69 -21.62
CA ALA A 517 11.86 34.42 -20.68
C ALA A 517 13.24 34.29 -21.35
N LEU A 518 13.32 33.89 -22.62
CA LEU A 518 14.58 33.59 -23.32
C LEU A 518 15.62 34.74 -23.24
N PRO A 519 15.29 36.02 -23.45
CA PRO A 519 16.27 37.11 -23.36
C PRO A 519 16.92 37.25 -21.98
N PHE A 520 16.21 36.80 -20.91
CA PHE A 520 16.73 36.82 -19.55
C PHE A 520 17.58 35.58 -19.28
N LEU A 521 17.16 34.39 -19.74
CA LEU A 521 17.86 33.12 -19.55
C LEU A 521 19.20 33.07 -20.30
N TYR A 522 19.28 33.63 -21.53
CA TYR A 522 20.53 33.70 -22.28
C TYR A 522 21.65 34.44 -21.56
N LYS A 523 21.34 35.43 -20.69
CA LYS A 523 22.33 36.13 -19.87
C LYS A 523 23.07 35.23 -18.90
N PHE A 524 22.48 34.09 -18.52
CA PHE A 524 23.05 33.14 -17.58
C PHE A 524 23.66 31.92 -18.25
N ARG A 525 23.58 31.80 -19.58
CA ARG A 525 24.11 30.67 -20.36
C ARG A 525 25.62 30.43 -20.11
N ASN A 526 26.38 31.50 -19.88
CA ASN A 526 27.83 31.48 -19.70
C ASN A 526 28.23 32.01 -18.31
N THR A 527 27.35 31.93 -17.31
CA THR A 527 27.67 32.33 -15.94
C THR A 527 28.70 31.40 -15.29
N ASN A 528 29.55 31.96 -14.40
CA ASN A 528 30.53 31.16 -13.67
C ASN A 528 29.90 30.20 -12.65
N ASN A 529 28.68 30.47 -12.18
CA ASN A 529 27.98 29.57 -11.29
C ASN A 529 27.47 28.35 -12.06
N LYS A 530 27.96 27.17 -11.71
CA LYS A 530 27.66 25.90 -12.39
C LYS A 530 26.15 25.58 -12.34
N LEU A 531 25.55 25.66 -11.16
CA LEU A 531 24.14 25.36 -10.93
C LEU A 531 23.24 26.23 -11.83
N LEU A 532 23.34 27.54 -11.75
CA LEU A 532 22.53 28.48 -12.55
C LEU A 532 22.76 28.28 -14.05
N ARG A 533 24.00 27.96 -14.48
CA ARG A 533 24.30 27.70 -15.89
C ARG A 533 23.57 26.45 -16.39
N GLU A 534 23.61 25.34 -15.64
CA GLU A 534 22.96 24.08 -16.01
C GLU A 534 21.43 24.25 -16.11
N PHE A 535 20.82 24.87 -15.11
CA PHE A 535 19.38 25.15 -15.12
C PHE A 535 18.98 26.10 -16.25
N SER A 536 19.80 27.09 -16.57
CA SER A 536 19.55 28.01 -17.71
C SER A 536 19.59 27.28 -19.05
N HIS A 537 20.55 26.37 -19.25
CA HIS A 537 20.62 25.54 -20.46
C HIS A 537 19.40 24.64 -20.61
N THR A 538 18.98 23.99 -19.53
CA THR A 538 17.80 23.12 -19.52
C THR A 538 16.52 23.91 -19.80
N ALA A 539 16.33 25.05 -19.14
CA ALA A 539 15.17 25.90 -19.34
C ALA A 539 15.08 26.44 -20.79
N ILE A 540 16.21 26.89 -21.35
CA ILE A 540 16.27 27.35 -22.74
C ILE A 540 15.86 26.22 -23.69
N LYS A 541 16.45 25.02 -23.55
CA LYS A 541 16.08 23.86 -24.37
C LYS A 541 14.60 23.54 -24.28
N ARG A 542 14.05 23.55 -23.06
CA ARG A 542 12.64 23.26 -22.81
C ARG A 542 11.70 24.25 -23.51
N ILE A 543 12.04 25.52 -23.45
CA ILE A 543 11.24 26.59 -24.09
C ILE A 543 11.37 26.55 -25.62
N GLU A 544 12.57 26.31 -26.17
CA GLU A 544 12.82 26.31 -27.62
C GLU A 544 12.31 25.05 -28.31
N TYR A 545 12.44 23.89 -27.69
CA TYR A 545 12.20 22.60 -28.35
C TYR A 545 11.03 21.81 -27.74
N GLY A 546 10.40 22.29 -26.66
CA GLY A 546 9.26 21.62 -26.04
C GLY A 546 9.63 20.28 -25.36
N GLN A 547 10.91 20.11 -24.94
CA GLN A 547 11.42 18.87 -24.34
C GLN A 547 11.43 18.92 -22.82
#